data_b411c637aa14b0d12113649d8f9adedd
#
_entry.id   b411c637aa14b0d12113649d8f9adedd
#
_cell.length_a   1.000
_cell.length_b   1.000
_cell.length_c   1.000
_cell.angle_alpha   90.00
_cell.angle_beta   90.00
_cell.angle_gamma   90.00
#
_symmetry.space_group_name_H-M   'P 1'
#
loop_
_entity.id
_entity.type
_entity.pdbx_description
1 polymer ?
#
loop_
_entity_poly.entity_id
_entity_poly.type
_entity_poly.pdbx_seq_one_letter_code
_entity_poly.pdbx_strand_id
1 'polypeptide(L)'
;MEYSYPFSTDWSTEEIVDVVQFFEGIEQAYEKGIKREVMMAKYRRFKEIVPSQAEEKTIFREFEEASGYVSYPVVKQTKEATDGTIIKVAPKQRR
;
A
#
# COMPACT_ATOMS: atom_id res chain seq x y z
N MET A 1 9.89 12.29 -6.35
CA MET A 1 9.36 12.87 -5.15
C MET A 1 9.85 12.15 -3.90
N GLU A 2 10.18 12.92 -2.92
CA GLU A 2 10.78 12.31 -1.74
C GLU A 2 9.95 12.52 -0.52
N TYR A 3 9.70 11.44 0.17
CA TYR A 3 8.99 11.47 1.43
C TYR A 3 9.35 10.20 2.20
N SER A 4 9.09 10.23 3.49
CA SER A 4 9.40 9.09 4.33
C SER A 4 8.23 8.12 4.34
N TYR A 5 8.54 6.84 4.20
CA TYR A 5 7.52 5.82 4.40
C TYR A 5 7.34 5.57 5.89
N PRO A 6 6.12 5.29 6.31
CA PRO A 6 5.91 4.94 7.73
C PRO A 6 6.53 3.59 8.05
N PHE A 7 7.23 3.53 9.16
CA PHE A 7 7.77 2.27 9.63
C PHE A 7 7.91 2.29 11.14
N SER A 8 8.06 1.10 11.71
CA SER A 8 8.20 0.92 13.13
C SER A 8 9.61 0.44 13.45
N THR A 9 10.18 0.92 14.55
CA THR A 9 11.48 0.45 14.98
C THR A 9 11.44 -1.00 15.46
N ASP A 10 10.23 -1.55 15.66
CA ASP A 10 10.09 -2.94 16.05
C ASP A 10 10.25 -3.91 14.87
N TRP A 11 10.26 -3.39 13.66
CA TRP A 11 10.36 -4.25 12.48
C TRP A 11 11.83 -4.55 12.18
N SER A 12 12.06 -5.77 11.67
CA SER A 12 13.38 -6.12 11.15
C SER A 12 13.64 -5.36 9.86
N THR A 13 14.90 -5.38 9.43
CA THR A 13 15.26 -4.73 8.16
C THR A 13 14.44 -5.32 7.01
N GLU A 14 14.29 -6.66 6.99
CA GLU A 14 13.50 -7.28 5.93
C GLU A 14 12.05 -6.84 5.97
N GLU A 15 11.51 -6.72 7.17
CA GLU A 15 10.14 -6.28 7.31
C GLU A 15 9.95 -4.85 6.81
N ILE A 16 10.92 -3.98 7.12
CA ILE A 16 10.85 -2.60 6.64
C ILE A 16 10.87 -2.57 5.12
N VAL A 17 11.76 -3.36 4.50
CA VAL A 17 11.84 -3.40 3.04
C VAL A 17 10.51 -3.88 2.45
N ASP A 18 9.92 -4.90 3.05
CA ASP A 18 8.67 -5.45 2.52
C ASP A 18 7.51 -4.46 2.68
N VAL A 19 7.48 -3.70 3.77
CA VAL A 19 6.46 -2.68 3.94
C VAL A 19 6.66 -1.56 2.92
N VAL A 20 7.90 -1.15 2.69
CA VAL A 20 8.17 -0.13 1.67
C VAL A 20 7.72 -0.62 0.29
N GLN A 21 8.00 -1.89 -0.02
CA GLN A 21 7.57 -2.44 -1.31
C GLN A 21 6.06 -2.47 -1.44
N PHE A 22 5.35 -2.71 -0.35
CA PHE A 22 3.89 -2.63 -0.38
C PHE A 22 3.44 -1.22 -0.75
N PHE A 23 4.02 -0.20 -0.12
CA PHE A 23 3.63 1.17 -0.43
C PHE A 23 4.06 1.59 -1.82
N GLU A 24 5.18 1.06 -2.32
CA GLU A 24 5.55 1.30 -3.72
C GLU A 24 4.50 0.70 -4.65
N GLY A 25 3.93 -0.44 -4.28
CA GLY A 25 2.83 -1.01 -5.05
C GLY A 25 1.60 -0.10 -5.05
N ILE A 26 1.31 0.52 -3.91
CA ILE A 26 0.22 1.49 -3.84
C ILE A 26 0.49 2.65 -4.80
N GLU A 27 1.70 3.20 -4.79
CA GLU A 27 2.06 4.28 -5.70
C GLU A 27 1.88 3.84 -7.15
N GLN A 28 2.34 2.63 -7.46
CA GLN A 28 2.25 2.13 -8.82
C GLN A 28 0.80 2.01 -9.28
N ALA A 29 -0.09 1.62 -8.38
CA ALA A 29 -1.51 1.50 -8.72
C ALA A 29 -2.10 2.84 -9.12
N TYR A 30 -1.60 3.93 -8.54
CA TYR A 30 -2.07 5.25 -8.92
C TYR A 30 -1.40 5.77 -10.17
N GLU A 31 -0.17 5.36 -10.43
CA GLU A 31 0.62 5.96 -11.50
C GLU A 31 0.49 5.21 -12.81
N LYS A 32 0.56 3.90 -12.80
CA LYS A 32 0.51 3.16 -14.06
C LYS A 32 -0.23 1.83 -13.96
N GLY A 33 -0.64 1.45 -12.76
CA GLY A 33 -1.34 0.18 -12.59
C GLY A 33 -0.40 -0.93 -12.17
N ILE A 34 -0.95 -1.92 -11.50
CA ILE A 34 -0.19 -3.05 -11.00
C ILE A 34 -1.06 -4.29 -11.10
N LYS A 35 -0.48 -5.42 -11.45
CA LYS A 35 -1.24 -6.66 -11.55
C LYS A 35 -1.82 -7.02 -10.19
N ARG A 36 -3.07 -7.49 -10.21
CA ARG A 36 -3.78 -7.81 -8.99
C ARG A 36 -3.00 -8.81 -8.13
N GLU A 37 -2.47 -9.86 -8.74
CA GLU A 37 -1.78 -10.88 -7.95
C GLU A 37 -0.48 -10.37 -7.35
N VAL A 38 0.18 -9.42 -8.02
CA VAL A 38 1.38 -8.81 -7.48
C VAL A 38 1.03 -7.93 -6.27
N MET A 39 -0.02 -7.13 -6.42
CA MET A 39 -0.44 -6.27 -5.31
C MET A 39 -0.93 -7.11 -4.12
N MET A 40 -1.66 -8.19 -4.41
CA MET A 40 -2.16 -9.04 -3.33
C MET A 40 -1.02 -9.70 -2.56
N ALA A 41 0.03 -10.13 -3.26
CA ALA A 41 1.17 -10.73 -2.57
C ALA A 41 1.84 -9.72 -1.64
N LYS A 42 1.97 -8.47 -2.11
CA LYS A 42 2.55 -7.42 -1.29
C LYS A 42 1.66 -7.11 -0.07
N TYR A 43 0.37 -7.10 -0.27
CA TYR A 43 -0.57 -6.83 0.82
C TYR A 43 -0.54 -7.97 1.85
N ARG A 44 -0.49 -9.20 1.40
CA ARG A 44 -0.43 -10.35 2.33
C ARG A 44 0.81 -10.27 3.20
N ARG A 45 1.94 -9.94 2.60
CA ARG A 45 3.18 -9.81 3.38
C ARG A 45 3.05 -8.65 4.35
N PHE A 46 2.47 -7.54 3.92
CA PHE A 46 2.24 -6.42 4.82
C PHE A 46 1.40 -6.84 6.02
N LYS A 47 0.36 -7.64 5.80
CA LYS A 47 -0.51 -8.08 6.91
C LYS A 47 0.19 -9.06 7.83
N GLU A 48 1.18 -9.78 7.35
CA GLU A 48 1.98 -10.62 8.25
C GLU A 48 2.79 -9.77 9.21
N ILE A 49 3.25 -8.62 8.74
CA ILE A 49 4.05 -7.71 9.54
C ILE A 49 3.16 -6.84 10.43
N VAL A 50 2.01 -6.43 9.92
CA VAL A 50 1.08 -5.52 10.61
C VAL A 50 -0.29 -6.19 10.66
N PRO A 51 -0.48 -7.18 11.54
CA PRO A 51 -1.77 -7.87 11.58
C PRO A 51 -2.89 -7.06 12.21
N SER A 52 -2.55 -6.06 13.01
CA SER A 52 -3.57 -5.25 13.68
C SER A 52 -4.23 -4.29 12.72
N GLN A 53 -5.58 -4.32 12.68
CA GLN A 53 -6.31 -3.41 11.82
C GLN A 53 -6.16 -1.97 12.25
N ALA A 54 -6.09 -1.73 13.54
CA ALA A 54 -5.92 -0.36 14.05
C ALA A 54 -4.56 0.18 13.64
N GLU A 55 -3.53 -0.64 13.71
CA GLU A 55 -2.20 -0.22 13.32
C GLU A 55 -2.13 0.01 11.82
N GLU A 56 -2.79 -0.86 11.05
CA GLU A 56 -2.85 -0.69 9.60
C GLU A 56 -3.46 0.66 9.23
N LYS A 57 -4.55 1.04 9.89
CA LYS A 57 -5.19 2.32 9.61
C LYS A 57 -4.27 3.49 9.92
N THR A 58 -3.55 3.39 11.04
CA THR A 58 -2.62 4.45 11.42
C THR A 58 -1.52 4.60 10.38
N ILE A 59 -0.96 3.48 9.93
CA ILE A 59 0.12 3.49 8.95
C ILE A 59 -0.38 4.02 7.61
N PHE A 60 -1.59 3.62 7.21
CA PHE A 60 -2.17 4.12 5.97
C PHE A 60 -2.37 5.63 6.03
N ARG A 61 -2.80 6.14 7.19
CA ARG A 61 -2.99 7.57 7.34
C ARG A 61 -1.65 8.30 7.25
N GLU A 62 -0.62 7.75 7.89
CA GLU A 62 0.69 8.37 7.84
C GLU A 62 1.23 8.42 6.42
N PHE A 63 1.02 7.36 5.65
CA PHE A 63 1.46 7.33 4.28
C PHE A 63 0.68 8.35 3.44
N GLU A 64 -0.62 8.45 3.68
CA GLU A 64 -1.41 9.43 2.96
C GLU A 64 -0.95 10.84 3.25
N GLU A 65 -0.64 11.12 4.51
CA GLU A 65 -0.17 12.47 4.88
C GLU A 65 1.16 12.78 4.24
N ALA A 66 2.02 11.79 4.10
CA ALA A 66 3.35 12.00 3.52
C ALA A 66 3.31 12.07 2.00
N SER A 67 2.47 11.27 1.35
CA SER A 67 2.54 11.10 -0.09
C SER A 67 1.33 11.62 -0.84
N GLY A 68 0.20 11.75 -0.17
CA GLY A 68 -1.06 12.09 -0.82
C GLY A 68 -1.80 10.90 -1.39
N TYR A 69 -1.21 9.71 -1.36
CA TYR A 69 -1.88 8.52 -1.88
C TYR A 69 -2.69 7.85 -0.77
N VAL A 70 -3.92 7.48 -1.09
CA VAL A 70 -4.80 6.79 -0.15
C VAL A 70 -4.68 5.29 -0.42
N SER A 71 -4.28 4.53 0.58
CA SER A 71 -3.99 3.10 0.39
C SER A 71 -5.25 2.25 0.30
N TYR A 72 -6.29 2.60 1.07
CA TYR A 72 -7.45 1.73 1.19
C TYR A 72 -8.15 1.41 -0.14
N PRO A 73 -8.38 2.39 -1.03
CA PRO A 73 -9.04 2.05 -2.30
C PRO A 73 -8.26 1.04 -3.13
N VAL A 74 -6.93 1.09 -3.07
CA VAL A 74 -6.12 0.12 -3.80
C VAL A 74 -6.29 -1.26 -3.19
N VAL A 75 -6.24 -1.36 -1.87
CA VAL A 75 -6.41 -2.64 -1.19
C VAL A 75 -7.80 -3.21 -1.46
N LYS A 76 -8.82 -2.36 -1.38
CA LYS A 76 -10.19 -2.81 -1.62
C LYS A 76 -10.36 -3.34 -3.03
N GLN A 77 -9.85 -2.60 -4.02
CA GLN A 77 -9.95 -3.04 -5.40
C GLN A 77 -9.21 -4.34 -5.62
N THR A 78 -8.05 -4.49 -4.98
CA THR A 78 -7.27 -5.71 -5.09
C THR A 78 -8.03 -6.91 -4.55
N LYS A 79 -8.72 -6.73 -3.42
CA LYS A 79 -9.48 -7.82 -2.82
C LYS A 79 -10.67 -8.22 -3.67
N GLU A 80 -11.25 -7.27 -4.39
CA GLU A 80 -12.46 -7.53 -5.16
C GLU A 80 -12.19 -8.00 -6.57
N ALA A 81 -10.99 -7.79 -7.09
CA ALA A 81 -10.65 -8.16 -8.45
C ALA A 81 -10.19 -9.60 -8.54
N THR A 82 -10.15 -10.12 -9.77
CA THR A 82 -9.63 -11.46 -10.03
C THR A 82 -8.22 -11.34 -10.56
N ASP A 83 -7.50 -12.48 -10.51
CA ASP A 83 -6.15 -12.52 -11.04
C ASP A 83 -6.12 -12.09 -12.49
N GLY A 84 -5.06 -11.42 -12.88
CA GLY A 84 -4.90 -10.91 -14.23
C GLY A 84 -5.44 -9.51 -14.42
N THR A 85 -6.23 -9.01 -13.47
CA THR A 85 -6.74 -7.66 -13.52
C THR A 85 -5.64 -6.67 -13.21
N ILE A 86 -5.62 -5.56 -13.91
CA ILE A 86 -4.70 -4.47 -13.58
C ILE A 86 -5.39 -3.55 -12.58
N ILE A 87 -4.80 -3.39 -11.43
CA ILE A 87 -5.32 -2.51 -10.41
C ILE A 87 -4.83 -1.11 -10.69
N LYS A 88 -5.74 -0.23 -10.99
CA LYS A 88 -5.40 1.17 -11.25
C LYS A 88 -6.47 2.05 -10.64
N VAL A 89 -6.04 3.00 -9.85
CA VAL A 89 -6.93 3.88 -9.11
C VAL A 89 -6.64 5.31 -9.50
N ALA A 90 -7.67 6.06 -9.77
CA ALA A 90 -7.52 7.48 -10.09
C ALA A 90 -7.25 8.24 -8.81
N PRO A 91 -6.31 9.20 -8.83
CA PRO A 91 -6.08 10.01 -7.64
C PRO A 91 -7.32 10.84 -7.34
N LYS A 92 -7.54 11.09 -6.03
CA LYS A 92 -8.62 11.94 -5.66
C LYS A 92 -8.38 13.34 -6.14
N GLN A 93 -9.43 13.94 -6.64
CA GLN A 93 -9.32 15.35 -7.02
C GLN A 93 -9.24 16.20 -5.79
N ARG A 94 -8.38 17.20 -5.88
CA ARG A 94 -8.31 18.13 -4.78
C ARG A 94 -8.63 19.45 -5.30
N ARG A 95 -9.18 20.20 -4.53
CA ARG A 95 -9.46 21.44 -5.07
C ARG A 95 -9.17 22.51 -4.27
#